data_485a0ff6ae08db14958116778a610edf
#
_entry.id   485a0ff6ae08db14958116778a610edf
#
_cell.length_a   1.000
_cell.length_b   1.000
_cell.length_c   1.000
_cell.angle_alpha   90.00
_cell.angle_beta   90.00
_cell.angle_gamma   90.00
#
_symmetry.space_group_name_H-M   'P 1'
#
loop_
_entity.id
_entity.type
_entity.pdbx_description
1 polymer ?
#
loop_
_entity_poly.entity_id
_entity_poly.type
_entity_poly.pdbx_seq_one_letter_code
_entity_poly.pdbx_strand_id
1 'polypeptide(L)'
;MIVIENLSKKVVDDDVKHNYFYRLVKSEISVSMYDEPTEVQAYGIEIERQDIIDDTVVFIERDCVENISPQRHKVKNLMKMLHDNTVSPIHMIDVLGDYIDEYISDFDEMLKEIATC
;
A
#
# COMPACT_ATOMS: atom_id res chain seq x y z
N MET A 1 3.92 9.01 -7.19
CA MET A 1 3.96 8.07 -6.06
C MET A 1 5.33 8.12 -5.40
N ILE A 2 5.36 8.26 -4.10
CA ILE A 2 6.59 8.35 -3.31
C ILE A 2 6.55 7.28 -2.22
N VAL A 3 7.62 6.52 -2.06
CA VAL A 3 7.77 5.59 -0.93
C VAL A 3 8.20 6.37 0.30
N ILE A 4 7.43 6.29 1.38
CA ILE A 4 7.70 7.03 2.62
C ILE A 4 8.10 6.14 3.80
N GLU A 5 7.74 4.86 3.78
CA GLU A 5 8.17 3.86 4.76
C GLU A 5 8.34 2.52 4.08
N ASN A 6 9.22 1.70 4.64
CA ASN A 6 9.51 0.37 4.12
C ASN A 6 9.78 -0.61 5.27
N LEU A 7 9.11 -1.75 5.23
CA LEU A 7 9.39 -2.89 6.10
C LEU A 7 9.87 -4.04 5.22
N SER A 8 10.82 -4.81 5.71
CA SER A 8 11.32 -5.97 4.98
C SER A 8 11.28 -7.21 5.84
N LYS A 9 11.26 -8.37 5.17
CA LYS A 9 11.19 -9.66 5.82
C LYS A 9 11.87 -10.70 4.92
N LYS A 10 12.63 -11.60 5.53
CA LYS A 10 13.27 -12.71 4.84
C LYS A 10 12.63 -14.01 5.28
N VAL A 11 12.28 -14.84 4.31
CA VAL A 11 11.76 -16.18 4.55
C VAL A 11 12.61 -17.16 3.74
N VAL A 12 13.08 -18.21 4.39
CA VAL A 12 13.86 -19.27 3.72
C VAL A 12 12.98 -20.51 3.61
N ASP A 13 12.83 -21.01 2.38
CA ASP A 13 12.08 -22.22 2.08
C ASP A 13 12.97 -23.12 1.23
N ASP A 14 13.49 -24.20 1.85
CA ASP A 14 14.51 -25.07 1.26
C ASP A 14 15.71 -24.26 0.75
N ASP A 15 16.02 -24.31 -0.56
CA ASP A 15 17.15 -23.62 -1.17
C ASP A 15 16.78 -22.23 -1.68
N VAL A 16 15.53 -21.80 -1.52
CA VAL A 16 15.04 -20.53 -2.02
C VAL A 16 14.90 -19.55 -0.85
N LYS A 17 15.48 -18.36 -1.03
CA LYS A 17 15.28 -17.25 -0.11
C LYS A 17 14.27 -16.29 -0.71
N HIS A 18 13.28 -15.90 0.08
CA HIS A 18 12.27 -14.91 -0.31
C HIS A 18 12.52 -13.64 0.47
N ASN A 19 12.81 -12.53 -0.22
CA ASN A 19 12.86 -11.21 0.37
C ASN A 19 11.55 -10.49 0.09
N TYR A 20 10.82 -10.13 1.15
CA TYR A 20 9.59 -9.36 1.07
C TYR A 20 9.85 -7.91 1.44
N PHE A 21 9.31 -7.00 0.66
CA PHE A 21 9.34 -5.56 0.94
C PHE A 21 7.91 -5.05 0.96
N TYR A 22 7.55 -4.40 2.07
CA TYR A 22 6.24 -3.78 2.27
C TYR A 22 6.46 -2.28 2.35
N ARG A 23 5.94 -1.54 1.38
CA ARG A 23 6.20 -0.11 1.24
C ARG A 23 4.92 0.68 1.44
N LEU A 24 4.99 1.69 2.28
CA LEU A 24 3.95 2.70 2.40
C LEU A 24 4.21 3.75 1.34
N VAL A 25 3.27 3.95 0.45
CA VAL A 25 3.40 4.90 -0.66
C VAL A 25 2.43 6.06 -0.48
N LYS A 26 2.85 7.23 -0.94
CA LYS A 26 2.05 8.46 -0.90
C LYS A 26 1.83 8.94 -2.32
N SER A 27 0.59 9.29 -2.63
CA SER A 27 0.19 9.85 -3.91
C SER A 27 -0.68 11.08 -3.69
N GLU A 28 -0.89 11.85 -4.75
CA GLU A 28 -1.85 12.94 -4.77
C GLU A 28 -2.91 12.62 -5.82
N ILE A 29 -4.19 12.75 -5.44
CA ILE A 29 -5.31 12.62 -6.35
C ILE A 29 -5.96 13.99 -6.54
N SER A 30 -6.30 14.30 -7.78
CA SER A 30 -7.01 15.53 -8.09
C SER A 30 -8.51 15.25 -8.15
N VAL A 31 -9.27 16.01 -7.36
CA VAL A 31 -10.73 15.95 -7.35
C VAL A 31 -11.28 17.32 -7.71
N SER A 32 -12.37 17.33 -8.47
CA SER A 32 -13.06 18.57 -8.84
C SER A 32 -14.06 18.93 -7.76
N MET A 33 -13.88 20.09 -7.14
CA MET A 33 -14.79 20.63 -6.14
C MET A 33 -15.17 22.06 -6.52
N TYR A 34 -16.47 22.32 -6.69
CA TYR A 34 -16.96 23.66 -7.06
C TYR A 34 -16.26 24.23 -8.32
N ASP A 35 -16.06 23.38 -9.33
CA ASP A 35 -15.36 23.68 -10.59
C ASP A 35 -13.86 24.03 -10.43
N GLU A 36 -13.29 23.77 -9.24
CA GLU A 36 -11.86 23.95 -9.00
C GLU A 36 -11.17 22.61 -8.72
N PRO A 37 -10.00 22.34 -9.34
CA PRO A 37 -9.25 21.16 -9.01
C PRO A 37 -8.65 21.29 -7.60
N THR A 38 -8.87 20.28 -6.76
CA THR A 38 -8.33 20.20 -5.41
C THR A 38 -7.50 18.92 -5.31
N GLU A 39 -6.27 19.05 -4.83
CA GLU A 39 -5.41 17.89 -4.61
C GLU A 39 -5.58 17.35 -3.20
N VAL A 40 -5.75 16.03 -3.12
CA VAL A 40 -5.90 15.30 -1.86
C VAL A 40 -4.79 14.26 -1.78
N GLN A 41 -4.12 14.19 -0.63
CA GLN A 41 -3.12 13.17 -0.38
C GLN A 41 -3.78 11.82 -0.13
N ALA A 42 -3.21 10.78 -0.72
CA ALA A 42 -3.65 9.42 -0.53
C ALA A 42 -2.45 8.52 -0.22
N TYR A 43 -2.69 7.51 0.60
CA TYR A 43 -1.67 6.54 0.99
C TYR A 43 -2.08 5.16 0.53
N GLY A 44 -1.09 4.39 0.11
CA GLY A 44 -1.29 3.03 -0.37
C GLY A 44 -0.14 2.13 0.03
N ILE A 45 -0.14 0.92 -0.51
CA ILE A 45 0.84 -0.11 -0.18
C ILE A 45 1.35 -0.75 -1.46
N GLU A 46 2.67 -0.92 -1.54
CA GLU A 46 3.33 -1.76 -2.53
C GLU A 46 3.97 -2.96 -1.82
N ILE A 47 3.76 -4.15 -2.35
CA ILE A 47 4.47 -5.36 -1.91
C ILE A 47 5.35 -5.85 -3.06
N GLU A 48 6.62 -6.10 -2.75
CA GLU A 48 7.56 -6.73 -3.66
C GLU A 48 8.12 -7.99 -3.00
N ARG A 49 8.20 -9.08 -3.75
CA ARG A 49 8.87 -10.31 -3.34
C ARG A 49 9.96 -10.62 -4.34
N GLN A 50 11.16 -10.85 -3.84
CA GLN A 50 12.29 -11.32 -4.64
C GLN A 50 12.64 -12.73 -4.22
N ASP A 51 12.67 -13.63 -5.17
CA ASP A 51 13.10 -15.01 -4.94
C ASP A 51 14.57 -15.15 -5.33
N ILE A 52 15.38 -15.67 -4.42
CA ILE A 52 16.84 -15.72 -4.55
C ILE A 52 17.31 -17.16 -4.41
N ILE A 53 18.07 -17.62 -5.42
CA ILE A 53 18.73 -18.93 -5.42
C ILE A 53 20.21 -18.69 -5.70
N ASP A 54 21.10 -19.25 -4.87
CA ASP A 54 22.56 -19.10 -4.99
C ASP A 54 22.98 -17.63 -5.14
N ASP A 55 22.45 -16.76 -4.26
CA ASP A 55 22.72 -15.32 -4.24
C ASP A 55 22.30 -14.56 -5.50
N THR A 56 21.50 -15.19 -6.36
CA THR A 56 20.97 -14.58 -7.59
C THR A 56 19.46 -14.42 -7.50
N VAL A 57 18.96 -13.22 -7.80
CA VAL A 57 17.52 -12.98 -7.91
C VAL A 57 17.03 -13.65 -9.18
N VAL A 58 16.14 -14.64 -9.02
CA VAL A 58 15.60 -15.43 -10.15
C VAL A 58 14.18 -15.06 -10.51
N PHE A 59 13.46 -14.39 -9.60
CA PHE A 59 12.07 -13.98 -9.82
C PHE A 59 11.74 -12.76 -8.97
N ILE A 60 10.98 -11.82 -9.54
CA ILE A 60 10.44 -10.65 -8.82
C ILE A 60 8.95 -10.57 -9.11
N GLU A 61 8.16 -10.48 -8.04
CA GLU A 61 6.73 -10.23 -8.11
C GLU A 61 6.43 -8.94 -7.34
N ARG A 62 5.59 -8.09 -7.92
CA ARG A 62 5.26 -6.80 -7.34
C ARG A 62 3.81 -6.45 -7.63
N ASP A 63 3.13 -5.89 -6.64
CA ASP A 63 1.81 -5.31 -6.82
C ASP A 63 1.67 -4.08 -5.93
N CYS A 64 0.81 -3.16 -6.33
CA CYS A 64 0.63 -1.89 -5.65
C CYS A 64 -0.84 -1.45 -5.66
N VAL A 65 -1.32 -0.98 -4.51
CA VAL A 65 -2.60 -0.29 -4.37
C VAL A 65 -2.31 1.11 -3.86
N GLU A 66 -2.47 2.12 -4.71
CA GLU A 66 -2.00 3.48 -4.41
C GLU A 66 -2.91 4.27 -3.48
N ASN A 67 -4.23 4.13 -3.61
CA ASN A 67 -5.20 5.02 -2.98
C ASN A 67 -6.12 4.24 -2.04
N ILE A 68 -5.63 3.90 -0.85
CA ILE A 68 -6.40 3.16 0.16
C ILE A 68 -7.13 4.13 1.09
N SER A 69 -6.43 5.11 1.62
CA SER A 69 -7.00 6.11 2.54
C SER A 69 -6.16 7.40 2.52
N PRO A 70 -6.76 8.57 2.79
CA PRO A 70 -6.02 9.80 3.03
C PRO A 70 -5.32 9.81 4.39
N GLN A 71 -5.59 8.82 5.25
CA GLN A 71 -5.04 8.77 6.61
C GLN A 71 -3.86 7.80 6.68
N ARG A 72 -2.66 8.38 6.81
CA ARG A 72 -1.40 7.65 6.83
C ARG A 72 -1.38 6.51 7.86
N HIS A 73 -1.83 6.78 9.09
CA HIS A 73 -1.75 5.80 10.19
C HIS A 73 -2.59 4.55 9.92
N LYS A 74 -3.74 4.68 9.24
CA LYS A 74 -4.57 3.53 8.87
C LYS A 74 -3.85 2.63 7.88
N VAL A 75 -3.26 3.23 6.85
CA VAL A 75 -2.53 2.49 5.82
C VAL A 75 -1.25 1.88 6.38
N LYS A 76 -0.55 2.59 7.26
CA LYS A 76 0.62 2.07 7.97
C LYS A 76 0.27 0.82 8.80
N ASN A 77 -0.86 0.83 9.49
CA ASN A 77 -1.29 -0.33 10.27
C ASN A 77 -1.62 -1.53 9.37
N LEU A 78 -2.22 -1.29 8.20
CA LEU A 78 -2.44 -2.34 7.21
C LEU A 78 -1.12 -2.91 6.69
N MET A 79 -0.15 -2.05 6.40
CA MET A 79 1.18 -2.47 5.95
C MET A 79 1.85 -3.40 6.97
N LYS A 80 1.77 -3.05 8.26
CA LYS A 80 2.30 -3.89 9.35
C LYS A 80 1.59 -5.24 9.42
N MET A 81 0.28 -5.26 9.27
CA MET A 81 -0.50 -6.49 9.25
C MET A 81 -0.06 -7.39 8.09
N LEU A 82 0.11 -6.83 6.89
CA LEU A 82 0.58 -7.59 5.73
C LEU A 82 1.97 -8.16 5.96
N HIS A 83 2.87 -7.37 6.54
CA HIS A 83 4.22 -7.80 6.90
C HIS A 83 4.20 -8.94 7.93
N ASP A 84 3.43 -8.78 9.01
CA ASP A 84 3.38 -9.76 10.09
C ASP A 84 2.81 -11.10 9.64
N ASN A 85 1.92 -11.08 8.66
CA ASN A 85 1.30 -12.28 8.08
C ASN A 85 2.00 -12.78 6.81
N THR A 86 3.10 -12.19 6.43
CA THR A 86 3.87 -12.55 5.23
C THR A 86 3.00 -12.66 3.97
N VAL A 87 2.17 -11.64 3.75
CA VAL A 87 1.26 -11.62 2.60
C VAL A 87 2.06 -11.38 1.32
N SER A 88 1.86 -12.24 0.32
CA SER A 88 2.49 -12.12 -0.99
C SER A 88 1.80 -11.08 -1.86
N PRO A 89 2.49 -10.48 -2.86
CA PRO A 89 1.87 -9.52 -3.76
C PRO A 89 0.58 -10.01 -4.41
N ILE A 90 0.55 -11.27 -4.84
CA ILE A 90 -0.61 -11.88 -5.50
C ILE A 90 -1.86 -11.95 -4.62
N HIS A 91 -1.69 -11.97 -3.29
CA HIS A 91 -2.79 -12.06 -2.32
C HIS A 91 -3.17 -10.72 -1.71
N MET A 92 -2.45 -9.64 -2.02
CA MET A 92 -2.67 -8.33 -1.40
C MET A 92 -4.08 -7.80 -1.60
N ILE A 93 -4.61 -7.87 -2.83
CA ILE A 93 -5.95 -7.37 -3.14
C ILE A 93 -7.02 -8.14 -2.37
N ASP A 94 -6.88 -9.47 -2.28
CA ASP A 94 -7.84 -10.30 -1.55
C ASP A 94 -7.87 -9.96 -0.06
N VAL A 95 -6.70 -9.72 0.54
CA VAL A 95 -6.61 -9.38 1.96
C VAL A 95 -7.10 -7.96 2.23
N LEU A 96 -6.78 -7.00 1.35
CA LEU A 96 -7.11 -5.59 1.55
C LEU A 96 -8.52 -5.20 1.10
N GLY A 97 -9.22 -6.03 0.34
CA GLY A 97 -10.49 -5.66 -0.30
C GLY A 97 -11.50 -5.06 0.67
N ASP A 98 -11.76 -5.72 1.79
CA ASP A 98 -12.72 -5.25 2.79
C ASP A 98 -12.27 -3.93 3.43
N TYR A 99 -10.98 -3.76 3.68
CA TYR A 99 -10.43 -2.52 4.23
C TYR A 99 -10.53 -1.37 3.25
N ILE A 100 -10.29 -1.62 1.97
CA ILE A 100 -10.42 -0.61 0.92
C ILE A 100 -11.86 -0.10 0.87
N ASP A 101 -12.83 -1.02 0.87
CA ASP A 101 -14.25 -0.68 0.87
C ASP A 101 -14.66 0.13 2.11
N GLU A 102 -14.13 -0.23 3.28
CA GLU A 102 -14.38 0.49 4.52
C GLU A 102 -13.77 1.90 4.49
N TYR A 103 -12.54 2.04 3.99
CA TYR A 103 -11.80 3.30 4.04
C TYR A 103 -12.14 4.27 2.92
N ILE A 104 -12.94 3.88 1.94
CA ILE A 104 -13.34 4.78 0.87
C ILE A 104 -14.12 5.99 1.41
N SER A 105 -14.85 5.83 2.49
CA SER A 105 -15.57 6.91 3.16
C SER A 105 -14.64 7.97 3.77
N ASP A 106 -13.39 7.64 4.07
CA ASP A 106 -12.41 8.58 4.59
C ASP A 106 -12.12 9.70 3.58
N PHE A 107 -12.13 9.39 2.29
CA PHE A 107 -11.98 10.40 1.24
C PHE A 107 -13.18 11.34 1.19
N ASP A 108 -14.39 10.82 1.34
CA ASP A 108 -15.60 11.64 1.37
C ASP A 108 -15.60 12.59 2.58
N GLU A 109 -15.19 12.11 3.75
CA GLU A 109 -15.08 12.92 4.95
C GLU A 109 -14.05 14.04 4.78
N MET A 110 -12.89 13.73 4.21
CA MET A 110 -11.84 14.72 3.95
C MET A 110 -12.34 15.82 3.00
N LEU A 111 -13.07 15.45 1.93
CA LEU A 111 -13.64 16.40 0.99
C LEU A 111 -14.68 17.30 1.65
N LYS A 112 -15.49 16.78 2.57
CA LYS A 112 -16.44 17.58 3.35
C LYS A 112 -15.74 18.60 4.25
N GLU A 113 -14.66 18.23 4.91
CA GLU A 113 -13.86 19.12 5.73
C GLU A 113 -13.28 20.27 4.91
N ILE A 114 -12.74 20.00 3.74
CA ILE A 114 -12.21 21.01 2.83
C ILE A 114 -13.33 21.96 2.39
N ALA A 115 -14.52 21.44 2.10
CA ALA A 115 -15.66 22.21 1.62
C ALA A 115 -16.25 23.14 2.70
N THR A 116 -16.08 22.81 3.99
CA THR A 116 -16.63 23.57 5.11
C THR A 116 -15.67 24.61 5.69
N CYS A 117 -14.43 24.56 5.28
CA CYS A 117 -13.44 25.59 5.62
C CYS A 117 -13.54 26.86 4.74
#